data_7c84a4d552664b9e1d2b59de406eca93
#
_entry.id   7c84a4d552664b9e1d2b59de406eca93
#
_cell.length_a   1.000
_cell.length_b   1.000
_cell.length_c   1.000
_cell.angle_alpha   90.00
_cell.angle_beta   90.00
_cell.angle_gamma   90.00
#
_symmetry.space_group_name_H-M   'P 1'
#
loop_
_entity.id
_entity.type
_entity.pdbx_description
1 polymer ?
#
loop_
_entity_poly.entity_id
_entity_poly.type
_entity_poly.pdbx_seq_one_letter_code
_entity_poly.pdbx_strand_id
1 'polypeptide(L)'
;MNKIKDIGRGVINLVFPPRCPVCDGIIGPVERYIHSRCCEKLFPVEPPQCMRCGKPVLSERREYCDDCARALEHHRQMREDDSYRQGKALFAYKGSIKQTMYRFKYSNRREYAAYFAQTAVERYSDWILSCGIDVIIPVPMHRKKMRQRGYNQAECFARALSEKTGIRMATRNSFRSRIQIMSILV
;
A
#
# COMPACT_ATOMS: atom_id res chain seq x y z
N MET A 1 -21.10 -2.73 -20.56
CA MET A 1 -21.00 -1.35 -20.04
C MET A 1 -19.55 -0.87 -19.80
N ASN A 2 -18.53 -1.56 -20.34
CA ASN A 2 -17.11 -1.25 -20.09
C ASN A 2 -16.36 -0.55 -21.25
N LYS A 3 -16.83 -0.62 -22.48
CA LYS A 3 -16.11 -0.06 -23.66
C LYS A 3 -15.86 1.46 -23.60
N ILE A 4 -16.80 2.24 -23.06
CA ILE A 4 -16.64 3.70 -22.97
C ILE A 4 -15.58 4.11 -21.94
N LYS A 5 -15.44 3.35 -20.84
CA LYS A 5 -14.38 3.58 -19.83
C LYS A 5 -13.00 3.23 -20.36
N ASP A 6 -12.91 2.23 -21.23
CA ASP A 6 -11.64 1.79 -21.83
C ASP A 6 -11.16 2.76 -22.90
N ILE A 7 -12.05 3.33 -23.69
CA ILE A 7 -11.73 4.39 -24.68
C ILE A 7 -11.26 5.66 -23.97
N GLY A 8 -11.94 6.10 -22.90
CA GLY A 8 -11.53 7.25 -22.11
C GLY A 8 -10.16 7.07 -21.45
N ARG A 9 -9.87 5.87 -20.95
CA ARG A 9 -8.53 5.53 -20.43
C ARG A 9 -7.46 5.56 -21.53
N GLY A 10 -7.77 5.07 -22.73
CA GLY A 10 -6.85 5.09 -23.86
C GLY A 10 -6.42 6.50 -24.25
N VAL A 11 -7.37 7.44 -24.36
CA VAL A 11 -7.09 8.85 -24.69
C VAL A 11 -6.30 9.54 -23.57
N ILE A 12 -6.64 9.30 -22.30
CA ILE A 12 -5.89 9.85 -21.17
C ILE A 12 -4.46 9.32 -21.16
N ASN A 13 -4.25 8.04 -21.43
CA ASN A 13 -2.92 7.43 -21.47
C ASN A 13 -2.05 7.94 -22.64
N LEU A 14 -2.64 8.44 -23.71
CA LEU A 14 -1.91 9.08 -24.82
C LEU A 14 -1.33 10.43 -24.38
N VAL A 15 -2.05 11.20 -23.59
CA VAL A 15 -1.62 12.55 -23.12
C VAL A 15 -0.81 12.44 -21.82
N PHE A 16 -1.19 11.50 -20.94
CA PHE A 16 -0.55 11.24 -19.64
C PHE A 16 -0.20 9.76 -19.53
N PRO A 17 0.86 9.29 -20.22
CA PRO A 17 1.23 7.89 -20.18
C PRO A 17 1.64 7.46 -18.77
N PRO A 18 1.26 6.24 -18.34
CA PRO A 18 1.64 5.71 -17.05
C PRO A 18 3.16 5.62 -16.93
N ARG A 19 3.67 5.87 -15.73
CA ARG A 19 5.11 5.89 -15.47
C ARG A 19 5.55 4.78 -14.52
N CYS A 20 6.75 4.29 -14.78
CA CYS A 20 7.38 3.26 -13.96
C CYS A 20 7.68 3.78 -12.55
N PRO A 21 7.23 3.09 -11.48
CA PRO A 21 7.48 3.53 -10.11
C PRO A 21 8.97 3.64 -9.76
N VAL A 22 9.82 2.88 -10.42
CA VAL A 22 11.26 2.83 -10.11
C VAL A 22 12.03 3.93 -10.83
N CYS A 23 11.94 4.02 -12.17
CA CYS A 23 12.75 4.94 -12.95
C CYS A 23 12.00 6.20 -13.42
N ASP A 24 10.69 6.30 -13.19
CA ASP A 24 9.78 7.35 -13.67
C ASP A 24 9.69 7.49 -15.19
N GLY A 25 10.26 6.54 -15.95
CA GLY A 25 10.15 6.46 -17.41
C GLY A 25 8.74 6.03 -17.83
N ILE A 26 8.34 6.38 -19.05
CA ILE A 26 7.05 5.98 -19.63
C ILE A 26 7.01 4.46 -19.78
N ILE A 27 5.90 3.85 -19.37
CA ILE A 27 5.66 2.42 -19.54
C ILE A 27 5.09 2.19 -20.93
N GLY A 28 5.73 1.29 -21.68
CA GLY A 28 5.26 0.88 -23.00
C GLY A 28 4.00 0.00 -22.94
N PRO A 29 3.36 -0.26 -24.10
CA PRO A 29 2.08 -0.98 -24.16
C PRO A 29 2.19 -2.45 -23.72
N VAL A 30 3.39 -3.04 -23.72
CA VAL A 30 3.64 -4.43 -23.33
C VAL A 30 3.78 -4.58 -21.82
N GLU A 31 4.24 -3.54 -21.13
CA GLU A 31 4.48 -3.55 -19.70
C GLU A 31 3.30 -2.86 -18.98
N ARG A 32 2.77 -3.49 -17.95
CA ARG A 32 1.53 -3.01 -17.33
C ARG A 32 1.72 -1.96 -16.23
N TYR A 33 2.71 -2.13 -15.39
CA TYR A 33 2.89 -1.28 -14.17
C TYR A 33 4.35 -0.86 -13.93
N ILE A 34 5.32 -1.64 -14.40
CA ILE A 34 6.74 -1.46 -14.12
C ILE A 34 7.54 -2.05 -15.29
N HIS A 35 8.69 -1.47 -15.62
CA HIS A 35 9.60 -2.07 -16.58
C HIS A 35 10.22 -3.35 -16.01
N SER A 36 10.33 -4.40 -16.81
CA SER A 36 10.90 -5.68 -16.40
C SER A 36 12.29 -5.51 -15.77
N ARG A 37 13.17 -4.71 -16.39
CA ARG A 37 14.51 -4.34 -15.87
C ARG A 37 14.52 -3.57 -14.55
N CYS A 38 13.38 -3.04 -14.12
CA CYS A 38 13.25 -2.28 -12.89
C CYS A 38 12.79 -3.12 -11.71
N CYS A 39 12.22 -4.30 -11.95
CA CYS A 39 11.77 -5.21 -10.89
C CYS A 39 12.92 -5.61 -9.96
N GLU A 40 14.10 -5.87 -10.50
CA GLU A 40 15.31 -6.28 -9.75
C GLU A 40 15.85 -5.18 -8.82
N LYS A 41 15.45 -3.92 -9.03
CA LYS A 41 15.87 -2.77 -8.21
C LYS A 41 15.00 -2.56 -6.98
N LEU A 42 13.96 -3.36 -6.83
CA LEU A 42 13.09 -3.37 -5.67
C LEU A 42 13.50 -4.52 -4.75
N PHE A 43 13.35 -4.30 -3.46
CA PHE A 43 13.68 -5.28 -2.44
C PHE A 43 12.40 -5.67 -1.70
N PRO A 44 11.68 -6.68 -2.19
CA PRO A 44 10.52 -7.22 -1.47
C PRO A 44 10.93 -7.61 -0.05
N VAL A 45 10.02 -7.47 0.89
CA VAL A 45 10.29 -7.97 2.24
C VAL A 45 10.08 -9.48 2.23
N GLU A 46 11.15 -10.22 2.53
CA GLU A 46 11.13 -11.68 2.66
C GLU A 46 11.18 -12.08 4.15
N PRO A 47 10.73 -13.28 4.50
CA PRO A 47 10.90 -13.82 5.85
C PRO A 47 12.39 -13.84 6.28
N PRO A 48 12.69 -13.68 7.59
CA PRO A 48 11.74 -13.50 8.68
C PRO A 48 11.20 -12.07 8.78
N GLN A 49 9.92 -11.94 9.13
CA GLN A 49 9.20 -10.67 9.23
C GLN A 49 8.59 -10.50 10.62
N CYS A 50 8.50 -9.26 11.07
CA CYS A 50 7.77 -8.92 12.29
C CYS A 50 6.29 -9.34 12.19
N MET A 51 5.83 -10.15 13.14
CA MET A 51 4.45 -10.67 13.16
C MET A 51 3.40 -9.57 13.25
N ARG A 52 3.75 -8.41 13.84
CA ARG A 52 2.83 -7.29 13.97
C ARG A 52 2.81 -6.36 12.75
N CYS A 53 3.95 -5.87 12.27
CA CYS A 53 3.98 -4.83 11.21
C CYS A 53 4.55 -5.30 9.87
N GLY A 54 5.03 -6.53 9.76
CA GLY A 54 5.59 -7.08 8.53
C GLY A 54 6.96 -6.52 8.13
N LYS A 55 7.62 -5.68 8.95
CA LYS A 55 9.00 -5.25 8.69
C LYS A 55 9.96 -6.43 8.78
N PRO A 56 11.07 -6.45 8.02
CA PRO A 56 12.08 -7.49 8.18
C PRO A 56 12.68 -7.48 9.59
N VAL A 57 12.94 -8.64 10.14
CA VAL A 57 13.66 -8.86 11.40
C VAL A 57 14.93 -9.66 11.16
N LEU A 58 15.89 -9.58 12.09
CA LEU A 58 17.24 -10.12 11.87
C LEU A 58 17.32 -11.65 11.98
N SER A 59 16.35 -12.29 12.63
CA SER A 59 16.34 -13.74 12.79
C SER A 59 14.91 -14.27 13.01
N GLU A 60 14.70 -15.54 12.71
CA GLU A 60 13.43 -16.25 12.94
C GLU A 60 13.03 -16.34 14.42
N ARG A 61 14.00 -16.22 15.33
CA ARG A 61 13.74 -16.20 16.77
C ARG A 61 13.08 -14.89 17.25
N ARG A 62 13.08 -13.84 16.42
CA ARG A 62 12.46 -12.55 16.74
C ARG A 62 11.05 -12.46 16.15
N GLU A 63 10.07 -12.55 17.00
CA GLU A 63 8.65 -12.37 16.58
C GLU A 63 8.34 -10.92 16.22
N TYR A 64 8.93 -9.94 16.93
CA TYR A 64 8.64 -8.52 16.78
C TYR A 64 9.89 -7.70 16.50
N CYS A 65 9.76 -6.68 15.66
CA CYS A 65 10.78 -5.65 15.53
C CYS A 65 10.83 -4.78 16.80
N ASP A 66 11.92 -4.04 17.01
CA ASP A 66 12.13 -3.23 18.22
C ASP A 66 11.01 -2.20 18.46
N ASP A 67 10.48 -1.60 17.38
CA ASP A 67 9.36 -0.64 17.48
C ASP A 67 8.07 -1.31 17.97
N CYS A 68 7.76 -2.49 17.43
CA CYS A 68 6.57 -3.23 17.81
C CYS A 68 6.68 -3.82 19.22
N ALA A 69 7.85 -4.31 19.60
CA ALA A 69 8.11 -4.82 20.94
C ALA A 69 7.90 -3.71 21.99
N ARG A 70 8.47 -2.52 21.75
CA ARG A 70 8.26 -1.35 22.63
C ARG A 70 6.81 -0.90 22.70
N ALA A 71 6.12 -0.88 21.55
CA ALA A 71 4.70 -0.51 21.50
C ALA A 71 3.81 -1.49 22.29
N LEU A 72 4.04 -2.80 22.15
CA LEU A 72 3.31 -3.82 22.89
C LEU A 72 3.52 -3.69 24.40
N GLU A 73 4.76 -3.43 24.85
CA GLU A 73 5.06 -3.22 26.25
C GLU A 73 4.37 -1.98 26.79
N HIS A 74 4.39 -0.86 26.03
CA HIS A 74 3.67 0.36 26.40
C HIS A 74 2.15 0.13 26.54
N HIS A 75 1.50 -0.53 25.56
CA HIS A 75 0.07 -0.86 25.61
C HIS A 75 -0.28 -1.74 26.81
N ARG A 76 0.58 -2.72 27.11
CA ARG A 76 0.41 -3.59 28.28
C ARG A 76 0.45 -2.80 29.60
N GLN A 77 1.40 -1.87 29.73
CA GLN A 77 1.55 -1.02 30.93
C GLN A 77 0.37 -0.06 31.09
N MET A 78 -0.12 0.52 29.99
CA MET A 78 -1.25 1.47 29.98
C MET A 78 -2.62 0.81 30.03
N ARG A 79 -2.70 -0.52 29.93
CA ARG A 79 -3.95 -1.31 29.80
C ARG A 79 -4.85 -0.82 28.66
N GLU A 80 -4.25 -0.33 27.59
CA GLU A 80 -4.95 0.11 26.40
C GLU A 80 -5.39 -1.09 25.54
N ASP A 81 -6.58 -0.99 24.93
CA ASP A 81 -7.05 -1.98 23.97
C ASP A 81 -6.25 -1.84 22.67
N ASP A 82 -5.42 -2.82 22.39
CA ASP A 82 -4.66 -2.89 21.14
C ASP A 82 -5.53 -3.53 20.04
N SER A 83 -6.33 -2.70 19.38
CA SER A 83 -7.18 -3.10 18.26
C SER A 83 -6.39 -3.40 16.98
N TYR A 84 -5.09 -3.04 16.94
CA TYR A 84 -4.23 -3.32 15.80
C TYR A 84 -3.79 -4.79 15.80
N ARG A 85 -4.24 -5.56 14.83
CA ARG A 85 -3.96 -7.00 14.74
C ARG A 85 -2.64 -7.30 14.02
N GLN A 86 -2.55 -6.94 12.75
CA GLN A 86 -1.39 -7.26 11.92
C GLN A 86 -1.24 -6.31 10.73
N GLY A 87 -0.01 -6.09 10.30
CA GLY A 87 0.33 -5.41 9.06
C GLY A 87 1.26 -6.24 8.19
N LYS A 88 1.28 -5.95 6.91
CA LYS A 88 2.23 -6.51 5.95
C LYS A 88 3.01 -5.39 5.28
N ALA A 89 4.29 -5.60 5.04
CA ALA A 89 5.15 -4.68 4.30
C ALA A 89 5.47 -5.27 2.93
N LEU A 90 5.33 -4.47 1.87
CA LEU A 90 5.61 -4.91 0.50
C LEU A 90 7.10 -4.89 0.19
N PHE A 91 7.76 -3.80 0.55
CA PHE A 91 9.17 -3.57 0.22
C PHE A 91 9.97 -3.07 1.42
N ALA A 92 11.22 -3.46 1.48
CA ALA A 92 12.17 -2.87 2.42
C ALA A 92 12.43 -1.40 2.01
N TYR A 93 12.37 -0.47 2.96
CA TYR A 93 12.53 0.97 2.71
C TYR A 93 13.99 1.35 2.44
N LYS A 94 14.55 0.85 1.35
CA LYS A 94 15.92 1.08 0.88
C LYS A 94 15.99 1.24 -0.64
N GLY A 95 17.12 1.71 -1.15
CA GLY A 95 17.34 1.83 -2.60
C GLY A 95 16.25 2.63 -3.32
N SER A 96 15.80 2.11 -4.44
CA SER A 96 14.84 2.75 -5.34
C SER A 96 13.48 3.03 -4.71
N ILE A 97 13.05 2.24 -3.69
CA ILE A 97 11.75 2.45 -3.06
C ILE A 97 11.65 3.79 -2.34
N LYS A 98 12.76 4.32 -1.81
CA LYS A 98 12.78 5.66 -1.19
C LYS A 98 12.40 6.74 -2.19
N GLN A 99 12.95 6.69 -3.40
CA GLN A 99 12.63 7.64 -4.47
C GLN A 99 11.21 7.43 -5.01
N THR A 100 10.78 6.18 -5.17
CA THR A 100 9.41 5.83 -5.56
C THR A 100 8.40 6.43 -4.58
N MET A 101 8.62 6.25 -3.28
CA MET A 101 7.76 6.81 -2.24
C MET A 101 7.79 8.33 -2.18
N TYR A 102 8.94 8.95 -2.46
CA TYR A 102 9.03 10.40 -2.56
C TYR A 102 8.17 10.91 -3.73
N ARG A 103 8.30 10.33 -4.93
CA ARG A 103 7.49 10.70 -6.11
C ARG A 103 6.01 10.44 -5.86
N PHE A 104 5.66 9.32 -5.25
CA PHE A 104 4.28 8.99 -4.87
C PHE A 104 3.70 9.99 -3.86
N LYS A 105 4.51 10.66 -3.04
CA LYS A 105 4.05 11.65 -2.08
C LYS A 105 4.05 13.09 -2.62
N TYR A 106 4.97 13.42 -3.53
CA TYR A 106 5.27 14.83 -3.86
C TYR A 106 5.28 15.15 -5.34
N SER A 107 5.27 14.16 -6.25
CA SER A 107 5.32 14.37 -7.70
C SER A 107 4.03 13.99 -8.42
N ASN A 108 2.90 13.95 -7.71
CA ASN A 108 1.56 13.62 -8.24
C ASN A 108 1.49 12.27 -9.00
N ARG A 109 2.30 11.29 -8.62
CA ARG A 109 2.35 9.95 -9.24
C ARG A 109 1.30 9.01 -8.64
N ARG A 110 0.03 9.36 -8.76
CA ARG A 110 -1.10 8.58 -8.21
C ARG A 110 -1.20 7.18 -8.81
N GLU A 111 -0.78 7.02 -10.06
CA GLU A 111 -0.75 5.77 -10.81
C GLU A 111 0.11 4.69 -10.17
N TYR A 112 1.11 5.05 -9.36
CA TYR A 112 1.92 4.08 -8.61
C TYR A 112 1.11 3.23 -7.63
N ALA A 113 -0.04 3.74 -7.18
CA ALA A 113 -0.97 3.00 -6.33
C ALA A 113 -1.43 1.67 -6.97
N ALA A 114 -1.62 1.67 -8.30
CA ALA A 114 -2.04 0.47 -9.03
C ALA A 114 -0.97 -0.62 -8.99
N TYR A 115 0.31 -0.25 -9.11
CA TYR A 115 1.44 -1.16 -8.97
C TYR A 115 1.52 -1.75 -7.55
N PHE A 116 1.47 -0.89 -6.52
CA PHE A 116 1.53 -1.35 -5.14
C PHE A 116 0.35 -2.26 -4.78
N ALA A 117 -0.86 -1.94 -5.26
CA ALA A 117 -2.02 -2.78 -5.04
C ALA A 117 -1.91 -4.13 -5.76
N GLN A 118 -1.35 -4.15 -6.97
CA GLN A 118 -1.07 -5.40 -7.69
C GLN A 118 -0.10 -6.27 -6.91
N THR A 119 1.04 -5.71 -6.49
CA THR A 119 2.04 -6.42 -5.69
C THR A 119 1.46 -6.92 -4.36
N ALA A 120 0.58 -6.13 -3.71
CA ALA A 120 -0.08 -6.55 -2.48
C ALA A 120 -0.97 -7.78 -2.68
N VAL A 121 -1.75 -7.81 -3.76
CA VAL A 121 -2.60 -8.95 -4.10
C VAL A 121 -1.75 -10.17 -4.46
N GLU A 122 -0.73 -10.02 -5.30
CA GLU A 122 0.16 -11.11 -5.71
C GLU A 122 0.88 -11.77 -4.53
N ARG A 123 1.28 -10.98 -3.53
CA ARG A 123 2.04 -11.49 -2.39
C ARG A 123 1.18 -11.91 -1.20
N TYR A 124 0.01 -11.34 -1.03
CA TYR A 124 -0.77 -11.45 0.20
C TYR A 124 -2.25 -11.78 -0.02
N SER A 125 -2.65 -12.29 -1.21
CA SER A 125 -4.04 -12.67 -1.48
C SER A 125 -4.59 -13.63 -0.42
N ASP A 126 -3.88 -14.70 -0.12
CA ASP A 126 -4.33 -15.73 0.82
C ASP A 126 -4.49 -15.15 2.24
N TRP A 127 -3.54 -14.29 2.63
CA TRP A 127 -3.62 -13.59 3.91
C TRP A 127 -4.79 -12.59 3.95
N ILE A 128 -5.01 -11.81 2.88
CA ILE A 128 -6.14 -10.88 2.77
C ILE A 128 -7.46 -11.64 2.89
N LEU A 129 -7.58 -12.78 2.19
CA LEU A 129 -8.78 -13.61 2.22
C LEU A 129 -8.98 -14.27 3.60
N SER A 130 -7.93 -14.81 4.21
CA SER A 130 -8.01 -15.45 5.53
C SER A 130 -8.38 -14.50 6.66
N CYS A 131 -8.13 -13.20 6.48
CA CYS A 131 -8.47 -12.20 7.49
C CYS A 131 -9.95 -11.82 7.53
N GLY A 132 -10.78 -12.24 6.56
CA GLY A 132 -12.21 -11.94 6.52
C GLY A 132 -12.51 -10.44 6.52
N ILE A 133 -11.80 -9.66 5.70
CA ILE A 133 -11.90 -8.20 5.67
C ILE A 133 -13.19 -7.75 5.01
N ASP A 134 -14.05 -7.04 5.73
CA ASP A 134 -15.30 -6.47 5.20
C ASP A 134 -15.08 -5.16 4.47
N VAL A 135 -14.07 -4.38 4.88
CA VAL A 135 -13.90 -3.02 4.39
C VAL A 135 -12.45 -2.54 4.48
N ILE A 136 -12.00 -1.82 3.46
CA ILE A 136 -10.69 -1.16 3.40
C ILE A 136 -10.86 0.30 3.83
N ILE A 137 -10.08 0.73 4.81
CA ILE A 137 -10.13 2.08 5.35
C ILE A 137 -8.80 2.78 5.10
N PRO A 138 -8.75 3.79 4.24
CA PRO A 138 -7.55 4.59 4.08
C PRO A 138 -7.27 5.44 5.31
N VAL A 139 -6.03 5.42 5.80
CA VAL A 139 -5.61 6.32 6.88
C VAL A 139 -5.85 7.78 6.45
N PRO A 140 -6.59 8.56 7.24
CA PRO A 140 -6.89 9.93 6.90
C PRO A 140 -5.62 10.80 6.92
N MET A 141 -5.55 11.74 6.00
CA MET A 141 -4.45 12.69 5.92
C MET A 141 -4.83 14.03 6.57
N HIS A 142 -3.90 14.61 7.31
CA HIS A 142 -4.09 15.94 7.88
C HIS A 142 -4.31 17.01 6.79
N ARG A 143 -5.22 17.96 7.01
CA ARG A 143 -5.63 18.98 6.03
C ARG A 143 -4.46 19.76 5.41
N LYS A 144 -3.44 20.13 6.20
CA LYS A 144 -2.24 20.82 5.71
C LYS A 144 -1.47 19.97 4.69
N LYS A 145 -1.28 18.67 4.98
CA LYS A 145 -0.62 17.75 4.04
C LYS A 145 -1.46 17.49 2.79
N MET A 146 -2.79 17.44 2.92
CA MET A 146 -3.71 17.31 1.78
C MET A 146 -3.58 18.50 0.83
N ARG A 147 -3.53 19.73 1.34
CA ARG A 147 -3.32 20.94 0.52
C ARG A 147 -1.97 20.93 -0.19
N GLN A 148 -0.91 20.51 0.49
CA GLN A 148 0.44 20.44 -0.08
C GLN A 148 0.59 19.37 -1.15
N ARG A 149 -0.04 18.19 -0.97
CA ARG A 149 0.14 17.03 -1.86
C ARG A 149 -0.95 16.91 -2.93
N GLY A 150 -2.10 17.56 -2.73
CA GLY A 150 -3.26 17.49 -3.62
C GLY A 150 -4.04 16.18 -3.55
N TYR A 151 -3.56 15.16 -2.83
CA TYR A 151 -4.23 13.86 -2.69
C TYR A 151 -3.73 13.05 -1.49
N ASN A 152 -4.52 12.06 -1.08
CA ASN A 152 -4.16 11.10 -0.04
C ASN A 152 -3.64 9.80 -0.70
N GLN A 153 -2.36 9.47 -0.48
CA GLN A 153 -1.72 8.27 -1.01
C GLN A 153 -2.40 6.99 -0.50
N ALA A 154 -2.79 6.97 0.79
CA ALA A 154 -3.49 5.83 1.37
C ALA A 154 -4.85 5.61 0.70
N GLU A 155 -5.55 6.67 0.31
CA GLU A 155 -6.81 6.59 -0.43
C GLU A 155 -6.59 6.06 -1.85
N CYS A 156 -5.56 6.52 -2.56
CA CYS A 156 -5.22 6.01 -3.89
C CYS A 156 -4.92 4.51 -3.83
N PHE A 157 -4.12 4.08 -2.86
CA PHE A 157 -3.78 2.68 -2.66
C PHE A 157 -5.01 1.84 -2.27
N ALA A 158 -5.82 2.31 -1.31
CA ALA A 158 -7.03 1.62 -0.86
C ALA A 158 -8.05 1.44 -2.00
N ARG A 159 -8.21 2.45 -2.86
CA ARG A 159 -9.07 2.38 -4.06
C ARG A 159 -8.55 1.34 -5.04
N ALA A 160 -7.26 1.35 -5.36
CA ALA A 160 -6.66 0.38 -6.26
C ALA A 160 -6.72 -1.06 -5.69
N LEU A 161 -6.57 -1.22 -4.39
CA LEU A 161 -6.71 -2.51 -3.72
C LEU A 161 -8.17 -3.00 -3.73
N SER A 162 -9.12 -2.12 -3.45
CA SER A 162 -10.56 -2.40 -3.53
C SER A 162 -10.98 -2.86 -4.93
N GLU A 163 -10.48 -2.20 -5.99
CA GLU A 163 -10.75 -2.58 -7.39
C GLU A 163 -10.22 -3.98 -7.73
N LYS A 164 -9.14 -4.42 -7.09
CA LYS A 164 -8.51 -5.73 -7.34
C LYS A 164 -9.06 -6.87 -6.49
N THR A 165 -9.46 -6.57 -5.28
CA THR A 165 -9.94 -7.58 -4.32
C THR A 165 -11.46 -7.71 -4.28
N GLY A 166 -12.19 -6.70 -4.78
CA GLY A 166 -13.63 -6.59 -4.60
C GLY A 166 -14.07 -6.14 -3.21
N ILE A 167 -13.14 -5.98 -2.27
CA ILE A 167 -13.43 -5.52 -0.91
C ILE A 167 -13.80 -4.04 -0.96
N ARG A 168 -14.93 -3.68 -0.36
CA ARG A 168 -15.43 -2.31 -0.37
C ARG A 168 -14.47 -1.34 0.33
N MET A 169 -14.18 -0.19 -0.30
CA MET A 169 -13.47 0.90 0.36
C MET A 169 -14.45 1.83 1.07
N ALA A 170 -14.17 2.16 2.32
CA ALA A 170 -14.96 3.13 3.04
C ALA A 170 -14.52 4.57 2.78
N THR A 171 -15.47 5.44 2.65
CA THR A 171 -15.29 6.89 2.66
C THR A 171 -15.52 7.45 4.07
N ARG A 172 -15.01 8.66 4.35
CA ARG A 172 -14.95 9.32 5.68
C ARG A 172 -16.19 9.25 6.58
N ASN A 173 -17.38 8.96 6.03
CA ASN A 173 -18.64 9.10 6.76
C ASN A 173 -19.30 7.77 7.15
N SER A 174 -18.61 6.63 7.03
CA SER A 174 -19.29 5.32 7.04
C SER A 174 -19.13 4.48 8.33
N PHE A 175 -18.54 5.00 9.42
CA PHE A 175 -18.17 4.11 10.53
C PHE A 175 -18.83 4.42 11.88
N ARG A 176 -19.56 3.42 12.37
CA ARG A 176 -20.07 3.30 13.76
C ARG A 176 -19.79 1.93 14.40
N SER A 177 -18.91 1.09 13.88
CA SER A 177 -18.70 -0.28 14.40
C SER A 177 -17.22 -0.63 14.58
N ARG A 178 -16.96 -1.66 15.42
CA ARG A 178 -15.61 -2.19 15.66
C ARG A 178 -14.93 -2.59 14.34
N ILE A 179 -13.79 -2.01 14.08
CA ILE A 179 -13.03 -2.21 12.85
C ILE A 179 -11.73 -2.91 13.22
N GLN A 180 -11.45 -4.05 12.58
CA GLN A 180 -10.12 -4.62 12.62
C GLN A 180 -9.20 -3.79 11.72
N ILE A 181 -8.21 -3.13 12.32
CA ILE A 181 -7.25 -2.33 11.56
C ILE A 181 -6.15 -3.23 11.05
N MET A 182 -6.10 -3.37 9.74
CA MET A 182 -4.99 -3.98 9.03
C MET A 182 -4.29 -2.91 8.20
N SER A 183 -2.97 -2.94 8.17
CA SER A 183 -2.20 -2.03 7.34
C SER A 183 -1.26 -2.80 6.40
N ILE A 184 -1.21 -2.36 5.14
CA ILE A 184 -0.17 -2.75 4.20
C ILE A 184 0.76 -1.56 4.06
N LEU A 185 2.01 -1.75 4.47
CA LEU A 185 3.05 -0.72 4.41
C LEU A 185 3.83 -0.86 3.10
N VAL A 186 4.08 0.25 2.47
CA VAL A 186 4.95 0.37 1.29
C VAL A 186 6.26 1.03 1.71
#